data_a47ee6a5ddd8b5909be5dc739be5ce8f
#
_entry.id   a47ee6a5ddd8b5909be5dc739be5ce8f
#
_cell.length_a   1.000
_cell.length_b   1.000
_cell.length_c   1.000
_cell.angle_alpha   90.00
_cell.angle_beta   90.00
_cell.angle_gamma   90.00
#
_symmetry.space_group_name_H-M   'P 1'
#
loop_
_entity.id
_entity.type
_entity.pdbx_description
1 polymer ?
#
loop_
_entity_poly.entity_id
_entity_poly.type
_entity_poly.pdbx_seq_one_letter_code
_entity_poly.pdbx_strand_id
1 'polypeptide(L)'
;MFRFLLFFILFLMLSFGSLFAAQIKDIANVVGVRDNQLIGYGLVVGLNGTGDGSSSQFTRQAISSMLQSAHVKVDPRNIKAKNVAAVMVTAKLPPFSRHGDKIDIEVSSIGDAKSIIGGTLLLTPLRGVDGEIYALAQGAISKGYSADKRKKNKATRAKIFQGGIVEQEVDFDLYNKSAIRLSLKKADFDTVVKIQQKINSVYGAGVARAIDPRTIELRKPAGKSMVEFLAAVDKLDVSYRGSRKIVIDEKTGTVVAGVDIKVDPVVITHGDLTLKIRPTSDIEQHTYNIDRQNNVISMRYGEVTVANIARVLQKLGSKPEDIIAILETIKQAGAVNAELEII
;
A
#
# COMPACT_ATOMS: atom_id res chain seq x y z
N MET A 1 33.74 -3.92 46.47
CA MET A 1 32.40 -4.44 45.99
C MET A 1 31.45 -3.34 45.56
N PHE A 2 31.27 -2.28 46.35
CA PHE A 2 30.32 -1.19 46.03
C PHE A 2 30.63 -0.41 44.75
N ARG A 3 31.90 -0.18 44.40
CA ARG A 3 32.32 0.53 43.14
C ARG A 3 32.11 -0.31 41.88
N PHE A 4 32.18 -1.64 41.97
CA PHE A 4 31.88 -2.56 40.86
C PHE A 4 30.37 -2.63 40.57
N LEU A 5 29.54 -2.60 41.60
CA LEU A 5 28.09 -2.57 41.47
C LEU A 5 27.59 -1.27 40.80
N LEU A 6 28.21 -0.14 41.16
CA LEU A 6 27.88 1.17 40.57
C LEU A 6 28.24 1.24 39.08
N PHE A 7 29.38 0.68 38.68
CA PHE A 7 29.80 0.58 37.28
C PHE A 7 28.89 -0.35 36.48
N PHE A 8 28.41 -1.45 37.06
CA PHE A 8 27.48 -2.39 36.41
C PHE A 8 26.09 -1.78 36.24
N ILE A 9 25.59 -1.00 37.19
CA ILE A 9 24.33 -0.27 37.12
C ILE A 9 24.43 0.86 36.08
N LEU A 10 25.55 1.56 36.02
CA LEU A 10 25.80 2.61 34.99
C LEU A 10 25.89 2.01 33.61
N PHE A 11 26.48 0.83 33.42
CA PHE A 11 26.55 0.11 32.16
C PHE A 11 25.18 -0.44 31.73
N LEU A 12 24.32 -0.85 32.65
CA LEU A 12 22.95 -1.30 32.37
C LEU A 12 22.05 -0.16 31.97
N MET A 13 22.26 1.07 32.46
CA MET A 13 21.50 2.27 32.08
C MET A 13 21.84 2.80 30.69
N LEU A 14 23.03 2.48 30.15
CA LEU A 14 23.43 2.87 28.80
C LEU A 14 22.82 2.01 27.67
N SER A 15 22.16 0.89 28.00
CA SER A 15 21.63 -0.06 27.03
C SER A 15 20.17 0.19 26.60
N PHE A 16 19.48 1.21 27.13
CA PHE A 16 18.05 1.45 26.87
C PHE A 16 17.75 2.49 25.76
N GLY A 17 18.73 2.82 24.92
CA GLY A 17 18.63 3.93 23.96
C GLY A 17 18.25 3.61 22.51
N SER A 18 17.60 2.48 22.17
CA SER A 18 17.46 2.12 20.75
C SER A 18 16.07 1.62 20.30
N LEU A 19 14.98 2.01 20.95
CA LEU A 19 13.67 1.41 20.66
C LEU A 19 12.89 2.05 19.47
N PHE A 20 13.42 3.06 18.79
CA PHE A 20 12.73 3.74 17.66
C PHE A 20 13.69 4.14 16.54
N ALA A 21 14.61 3.27 16.15
CA ALA A 21 15.45 3.49 14.98
C ALA A 21 14.81 2.84 13.75
N ALA A 22 14.61 3.61 12.69
CA ALA A 22 14.20 3.11 11.37
C ALA A 22 15.33 3.30 10.38
N GLN A 23 15.50 2.38 9.43
CA GLN A 23 16.46 2.54 8.35
C GLN A 23 15.94 3.57 7.34
N ILE A 24 16.84 4.34 6.73
CA ILE A 24 16.45 5.39 5.76
C ILE A 24 15.61 4.81 4.63
N LYS A 25 15.92 3.61 4.12
CA LYS A 25 15.12 2.92 3.09
C LYS A 25 13.64 2.70 3.48
N ASP A 26 13.36 2.57 4.79
CA ASP A 26 11.99 2.30 5.26
C ASP A 26 11.14 3.58 5.31
N ILE A 27 11.77 4.75 5.41
CA ILE A 27 11.13 6.05 5.61
C ILE A 27 11.29 7.03 4.45
N ALA A 28 12.16 6.74 3.47
CA ALA A 28 12.38 7.59 2.31
C ALA A 28 12.47 6.77 1.01
N ASN A 29 12.18 7.43 -0.11
CA ASN A 29 12.34 6.89 -1.46
C ASN A 29 13.24 7.81 -2.29
N VAL A 30 13.93 7.25 -3.29
CA VAL A 30 14.69 8.04 -4.26
C VAL A 30 13.72 8.71 -5.24
N VAL A 31 13.83 10.03 -5.40
CA VAL A 31 12.97 10.78 -6.34
C VAL A 31 13.25 10.36 -7.78
N GLY A 32 12.18 10.06 -8.52
CA GLY A 32 12.25 9.58 -9.90
C GLY A 32 12.30 8.05 -10.02
N VAL A 33 12.52 7.32 -8.93
CA VAL A 33 12.46 5.86 -8.88
C VAL A 33 11.06 5.45 -8.42
N ARG A 34 10.22 5.03 -9.38
CA ARG A 34 8.82 4.66 -9.12
C ARG A 34 8.33 3.63 -10.14
N ASP A 35 7.31 2.90 -9.79
CA ASP A 35 6.55 2.10 -10.74
C ASP A 35 5.87 2.99 -11.77
N ASN A 36 5.94 2.60 -13.06
CA ASN A 36 5.19 3.23 -14.13
C ASN A 36 3.96 2.38 -14.44
N GLN A 37 2.81 3.04 -14.61
CA GLN A 37 1.57 2.35 -14.95
C GLN A 37 1.51 2.19 -16.46
N LEU A 38 1.25 0.96 -16.92
CA LEU A 38 1.06 0.63 -18.32
C LEU A 38 -0.38 0.20 -18.55
N ILE A 39 -0.91 0.56 -19.73
CA ILE A 39 -2.25 0.21 -20.16
C ILE A 39 -2.22 -0.28 -21.60
N GLY A 40 -3.06 -1.27 -21.91
CA GLY A 40 -3.29 -1.77 -23.26
C GLY A 40 -4.73 -2.24 -23.45
N TYR A 41 -5.13 -2.37 -24.68
CA TYR A 41 -6.43 -2.92 -25.06
C TYR A 41 -6.20 -4.15 -25.91
N GLY A 42 -6.81 -5.26 -25.51
CA GLY A 42 -6.60 -6.55 -26.14
C GLY A 42 -7.88 -7.37 -26.29
N LEU A 43 -7.69 -8.57 -26.79
CA LEU A 43 -8.76 -9.56 -26.94
C LEU A 43 -8.39 -10.84 -26.18
N VAL A 44 -9.35 -11.37 -25.46
CA VAL A 44 -9.30 -12.72 -24.89
C VAL A 44 -10.13 -13.63 -25.77
N VAL A 45 -9.53 -14.71 -26.23
CA VAL A 45 -10.16 -15.71 -27.12
C VAL A 45 -10.30 -17.07 -26.42
N GLY A 46 -11.07 -17.98 -27.03
CA GLY A 46 -11.26 -19.34 -26.50
C GLY A 46 -12.29 -19.42 -25.37
N LEU A 47 -13.13 -18.40 -25.21
CA LEU A 47 -14.20 -18.36 -24.21
C LEU A 47 -15.39 -19.19 -24.68
N ASN A 48 -15.71 -20.25 -23.98
CA ASN A 48 -16.80 -21.18 -24.33
C ASN A 48 -18.19 -20.53 -24.07
N GLY A 49 -18.58 -19.59 -24.93
CA GLY A 49 -19.87 -18.88 -24.88
C GLY A 49 -19.98 -17.85 -23.73
N THR A 50 -18.90 -17.55 -22.99
CA THR A 50 -18.88 -16.60 -21.88
C THR A 50 -18.31 -15.23 -22.28
N GLY A 51 -17.88 -15.07 -23.53
CA GLY A 51 -17.37 -13.83 -24.10
C GLY A 51 -18.45 -12.77 -24.29
N ASP A 52 -18.10 -11.71 -25.01
CA ASP A 52 -19.00 -10.58 -25.27
C ASP A 52 -20.19 -10.99 -26.12
N GLY A 53 -21.31 -10.29 -25.91
CA GLY A 53 -22.52 -10.47 -26.68
C GLY A 53 -22.33 -10.08 -28.15
N SER A 54 -23.21 -10.61 -29.01
CA SER A 54 -23.20 -10.28 -30.43
C SER A 54 -23.52 -8.82 -30.72
N SER A 55 -24.04 -8.08 -29.77
CA SER A 55 -24.33 -6.63 -29.81
C SER A 55 -23.12 -5.76 -29.57
N SER A 56 -22.02 -6.29 -28.96
CA SER A 56 -20.82 -5.53 -28.66
C SER A 56 -20.11 -5.06 -29.95
N GLN A 57 -20.38 -3.83 -30.33
CA GLN A 57 -19.80 -3.21 -31.54
C GLN A 57 -18.28 -3.06 -31.39
N PHE A 58 -17.82 -2.69 -30.18
CA PHE A 58 -16.39 -2.52 -29.89
C PHE A 58 -15.62 -3.84 -30.13
N THR A 59 -16.10 -4.96 -29.60
CA THR A 59 -15.44 -6.28 -29.73
C THR A 59 -15.39 -6.71 -31.18
N ARG A 60 -16.49 -6.54 -31.94
CA ARG A 60 -16.51 -6.88 -33.34
C ARG A 60 -15.56 -6.02 -34.19
N GLN A 61 -15.47 -4.73 -33.86
CA GLN A 61 -14.53 -3.84 -34.53
C GLN A 61 -13.08 -4.22 -34.24
N ALA A 62 -12.77 -4.55 -32.95
CA ALA A 62 -11.44 -4.99 -32.54
C ALA A 62 -11.02 -6.29 -33.24
N ILE A 63 -11.94 -7.26 -33.33
CA ILE A 63 -11.68 -8.51 -34.07
C ILE A 63 -11.45 -8.22 -35.56
N SER A 64 -12.27 -7.38 -36.16
CA SER A 64 -12.12 -7.01 -37.59
C SER A 64 -10.77 -6.33 -37.84
N SER A 65 -10.37 -5.38 -36.99
CA SER A 65 -9.07 -4.70 -37.11
C SER A 65 -7.91 -5.68 -36.96
N MET A 66 -7.99 -6.65 -36.02
CA MET A 66 -7.00 -7.69 -35.87
C MET A 66 -6.90 -8.61 -37.09
N LEU A 67 -8.04 -9.01 -37.70
CA LEU A 67 -8.05 -9.83 -38.89
C LEU A 67 -7.53 -9.04 -40.12
N GLN A 68 -7.81 -7.73 -40.18
CA GLN A 68 -7.26 -6.86 -41.22
C GLN A 68 -5.74 -6.76 -41.15
N SER A 69 -5.15 -6.69 -39.91
CA SER A 69 -3.69 -6.70 -39.77
C SER A 69 -3.06 -8.01 -40.22
N ALA A 70 -3.82 -9.10 -40.20
CA ALA A 70 -3.44 -10.40 -40.76
C ALA A 70 -3.84 -10.56 -42.25
N HIS A 71 -4.18 -9.46 -42.96
CA HIS A 71 -4.62 -9.43 -44.35
C HIS A 71 -5.95 -10.15 -44.64
N VAL A 72 -6.78 -10.41 -43.61
CA VAL A 72 -8.10 -11.02 -43.75
C VAL A 72 -9.17 -9.95 -43.61
N LYS A 73 -9.89 -9.68 -44.70
CA LYS A 73 -11.01 -8.73 -44.69
C LYS A 73 -12.31 -9.41 -44.27
N VAL A 74 -12.88 -8.96 -43.15
CA VAL A 74 -14.18 -9.43 -42.65
C VAL A 74 -15.05 -8.23 -42.27
N ASP A 75 -16.34 -8.26 -42.66
CA ASP A 75 -17.29 -7.27 -42.20
C ASP A 75 -17.59 -7.46 -40.71
N PRO A 76 -17.37 -6.45 -39.85
CA PRO A 76 -17.64 -6.54 -38.42
C PRO A 76 -19.05 -7.03 -38.06
N ARG A 77 -20.01 -6.76 -38.90
CA ARG A 77 -21.43 -7.16 -38.74
C ARG A 77 -21.61 -8.69 -38.73
N ASN A 78 -20.74 -9.40 -39.44
CA ASN A 78 -20.81 -10.87 -39.58
C ASN A 78 -20.03 -11.62 -38.49
N ILE A 79 -19.36 -10.91 -37.58
CA ILE A 79 -18.54 -11.50 -36.51
C ILE A 79 -19.40 -11.86 -35.31
N LYS A 80 -19.35 -13.12 -34.88
CA LYS A 80 -19.97 -13.62 -33.64
C LYS A 80 -18.95 -13.61 -32.51
N ALA A 81 -19.12 -12.73 -31.52
CA ALA A 81 -18.13 -12.49 -30.45
C ALA A 81 -18.28 -13.39 -29.22
N LYS A 82 -19.23 -14.34 -29.18
CA LYS A 82 -19.52 -15.15 -27.98
C LYS A 82 -18.30 -15.89 -27.35
N ASN A 83 -17.27 -16.15 -28.14
CA ASN A 83 -16.05 -16.83 -27.68
C ASN A 83 -14.86 -15.86 -27.53
N VAL A 84 -15.11 -14.56 -27.64
CA VAL A 84 -14.10 -13.49 -27.54
C VAL A 84 -14.60 -12.42 -26.60
N ALA A 85 -13.72 -11.85 -25.80
CA ALA A 85 -14.00 -10.67 -24.98
C ALA A 85 -12.96 -9.58 -25.24
N ALA A 86 -13.44 -8.35 -25.36
CA ALA A 86 -12.57 -7.19 -25.37
C ALA A 86 -12.17 -6.85 -23.93
N VAL A 87 -10.89 -6.62 -23.75
CA VAL A 87 -10.32 -6.43 -22.40
C VAL A 87 -9.38 -5.22 -22.34
N MET A 88 -9.34 -4.60 -21.20
CA MET A 88 -8.28 -3.70 -20.78
C MET A 88 -7.22 -4.50 -20.01
N VAL A 89 -5.97 -4.28 -20.36
CA VAL A 89 -4.82 -4.91 -19.72
C VAL A 89 -4.02 -3.82 -19.03
N THR A 90 -3.72 -4.00 -17.76
CA THR A 90 -2.88 -3.07 -17.00
C THR A 90 -1.69 -3.81 -16.40
N ALA A 91 -0.57 -3.10 -16.27
CA ALA A 91 0.61 -3.61 -15.60
C ALA A 91 1.32 -2.49 -14.83
N LYS A 92 2.10 -2.90 -13.83
CA LYS A 92 3.07 -2.02 -13.17
C LYS A 92 4.45 -2.39 -13.70
N LEU A 93 5.11 -1.42 -14.32
CA LEU A 93 6.50 -1.56 -14.75
C LEU A 93 7.40 -1.11 -13.59
N PRO A 94 8.10 -2.02 -12.92
CA PRO A 94 9.01 -1.65 -11.84
C PRO A 94 10.14 -0.74 -12.32
N PRO A 95 10.70 0.11 -11.46
CA PRO A 95 11.88 0.89 -11.81
C PRO A 95 13.05 -0.05 -12.12
N PHE A 96 13.91 0.36 -13.04
CA PHE A 96 15.09 -0.40 -13.49
C PHE A 96 14.79 -1.75 -14.17
N SER A 97 13.54 -1.99 -14.58
CA SER A 97 13.23 -3.17 -15.41
C SER A 97 14.03 -3.13 -16.71
N ARG A 98 14.54 -4.29 -17.11
CA ARG A 98 15.34 -4.48 -18.31
C ARG A 98 14.53 -5.12 -19.43
N HIS A 99 14.97 -4.94 -20.67
CA HIS A 99 14.43 -5.65 -21.82
C HIS A 99 14.45 -7.18 -21.55
N GLY A 100 13.28 -7.83 -21.77
CA GLY A 100 13.10 -9.25 -21.50
C GLY A 100 12.62 -9.60 -20.09
N ASP A 101 12.58 -8.64 -19.15
CA ASP A 101 12.02 -8.89 -17.82
C ASP A 101 10.53 -9.22 -17.90
N LYS A 102 10.10 -10.11 -17.02
CA LYS A 102 8.70 -10.51 -16.93
C LYS A 102 7.97 -9.74 -15.83
N ILE A 103 6.79 -9.23 -16.16
CA ILE A 103 5.93 -8.49 -15.24
C ILE A 103 4.54 -9.13 -15.13
N ASP A 104 3.90 -8.96 -14.00
CA ASP A 104 2.51 -9.36 -13.79
C ASP A 104 1.56 -8.41 -14.51
N ILE A 105 0.49 -8.97 -15.08
CA ILE A 105 -0.55 -8.19 -15.73
C ILE A 105 -1.92 -8.47 -15.13
N GLU A 106 -2.79 -7.46 -15.16
CA GLU A 106 -4.19 -7.58 -14.80
C GLU A 106 -5.05 -7.40 -16.05
N VAL A 107 -6.00 -8.30 -16.26
CA VAL A 107 -6.91 -8.32 -17.41
C VAL A 107 -8.33 -8.10 -16.90
N SER A 108 -9.00 -7.09 -17.44
CA SER A 108 -10.37 -6.75 -17.07
C SER A 108 -11.25 -6.61 -18.31
N SER A 109 -12.41 -7.27 -18.35
CA SER A 109 -13.37 -7.12 -19.44
C SER A 109 -13.91 -5.70 -19.48
N ILE A 110 -13.99 -5.12 -20.68
CA ILE A 110 -14.62 -3.82 -20.95
C ILE A 110 -15.94 -3.95 -21.70
N GLY A 111 -16.24 -5.13 -22.21
CA GLY A 111 -17.52 -5.46 -22.84
C GLY A 111 -18.52 -6.07 -21.85
N ASP A 112 -19.46 -6.84 -22.39
CA ASP A 112 -20.52 -7.53 -21.66
C ASP A 112 -20.24 -9.02 -21.41
N ALA A 113 -18.96 -9.41 -21.43
CA ALA A 113 -18.53 -10.79 -21.19
C ALA A 113 -18.95 -11.25 -19.79
N LYS A 114 -19.49 -12.46 -19.72
CA LYS A 114 -19.91 -13.10 -18.46
C LYS A 114 -18.73 -13.62 -17.65
N SER A 115 -17.65 -14.00 -18.32
CA SER A 115 -16.40 -14.47 -17.72
C SER A 115 -15.27 -14.49 -18.77
N ILE A 116 -14.06 -14.14 -18.35
CA ILE A 116 -12.84 -14.24 -19.17
C ILE A 116 -11.99 -15.46 -18.77
N ILE A 117 -12.42 -16.21 -17.76
CA ILE A 117 -11.67 -17.37 -17.26
C ILE A 117 -11.67 -18.53 -18.28
N GLY A 118 -10.52 -19.15 -18.47
CA GLY A 118 -10.29 -20.24 -19.41
C GLY A 118 -9.97 -19.77 -20.82
N GLY A 119 -10.00 -18.46 -21.08
CA GLY A 119 -9.55 -17.89 -22.33
C GLY A 119 -8.06 -17.62 -22.38
N THR A 120 -7.58 -17.16 -23.53
CA THR A 120 -6.19 -16.74 -23.76
C THR A 120 -6.17 -15.29 -24.19
N LEU A 121 -5.39 -14.47 -23.50
CA LEU A 121 -5.10 -13.10 -23.92
C LEU A 121 -4.17 -13.16 -25.12
N LEU A 122 -4.61 -12.53 -26.23
CA LEU A 122 -3.77 -12.35 -27.40
C LEU A 122 -2.70 -11.30 -27.15
N LEU A 123 -1.64 -11.33 -27.97
CA LEU A 123 -0.54 -10.37 -27.88
C LEU A 123 -1.08 -8.93 -27.86
N THR A 124 -0.81 -8.24 -26.78
CA THR A 124 -1.37 -6.91 -26.49
C THR A 124 -0.24 -5.95 -26.10
N PRO A 125 -0.01 -4.88 -26.86
CA PRO A 125 0.97 -3.87 -26.50
C PRO A 125 0.48 -3.06 -25.29
N LEU A 126 1.36 -2.88 -24.30
CA LEU A 126 1.13 -2.04 -23.13
C LEU A 126 1.91 -0.74 -23.27
N ARG A 127 1.19 0.36 -23.16
CA ARG A 127 1.72 1.71 -23.36
C ARG A 127 1.82 2.48 -22.06
N GLY A 128 2.85 3.32 -21.96
CA GLY A 128 2.97 4.34 -20.94
C GLY A 128 2.07 5.56 -21.21
N VAL A 129 2.14 6.52 -20.30
CA VAL A 129 1.39 7.79 -20.41
C VAL A 129 1.84 8.65 -21.60
N ASP A 130 3.07 8.45 -22.06
CA ASP A 130 3.66 9.09 -23.26
C ASP A 130 3.20 8.45 -24.58
N GLY A 131 2.49 7.32 -24.52
CA GLY A 131 1.99 6.58 -25.67
C GLY A 131 2.96 5.56 -26.24
N GLU A 132 4.20 5.49 -25.73
CA GLU A 132 5.21 4.51 -26.15
C GLU A 132 4.91 3.11 -25.62
N ILE A 133 5.35 2.06 -26.32
CA ILE A 133 5.16 0.66 -25.94
C ILE A 133 6.33 0.25 -25.05
N TYR A 134 6.03 -0.10 -23.79
CA TYR A 134 7.02 -0.55 -22.82
C TYR A 134 6.99 -2.05 -22.59
N ALA A 135 5.88 -2.72 -22.83
CA ALA A 135 5.77 -4.16 -22.66
C ALA A 135 4.76 -4.78 -23.63
N LEU A 136 4.91 -6.08 -23.88
CA LEU A 136 3.95 -6.90 -24.59
C LEU A 136 3.32 -7.89 -23.62
N ALA A 137 2.00 -8.00 -23.64
CA ALA A 137 1.24 -8.86 -22.73
C ALA A 137 0.56 -9.99 -23.50
N GLN A 138 0.66 -11.23 -23.01
CA GLN A 138 -0.07 -12.38 -23.52
C GLN A 138 -0.15 -13.50 -22.48
N GLY A 139 -1.07 -14.43 -22.62
CA GLY A 139 -1.09 -15.63 -21.78
C GLY A 139 -2.47 -16.22 -21.55
N ALA A 140 -2.48 -17.42 -21.02
CA ALA A 140 -3.69 -18.12 -20.64
C ALA A 140 -4.24 -17.58 -19.31
N ILE A 141 -5.55 -17.33 -19.28
CA ILE A 141 -6.27 -16.88 -18.09
C ILE A 141 -6.76 -18.10 -17.32
N SER A 142 -6.01 -18.49 -16.30
CA SER A 142 -6.38 -19.62 -15.45
C SER A 142 -7.33 -19.20 -14.32
N LYS A 143 -8.07 -20.17 -13.78
CA LYS A 143 -8.83 -19.99 -12.55
C LYS A 143 -7.86 -19.78 -11.40
N GLY A 144 -7.91 -18.64 -10.73
CA GLY A 144 -7.36 -18.52 -9.40
C GLY A 144 -8.04 -19.48 -8.42
N TYR A 145 -7.33 -19.95 -7.40
CA TYR A 145 -7.90 -20.77 -6.35
C TYR A 145 -8.93 -19.93 -5.56
N SER A 146 -10.22 -20.17 -5.82
CA SER A 146 -11.31 -19.60 -5.01
C SER A 146 -11.91 -20.70 -4.14
N ALA A 147 -11.86 -20.51 -2.83
CA ALA A 147 -12.46 -21.43 -1.85
C ALA A 147 -13.99 -21.51 -1.97
N ASP A 148 -14.63 -20.53 -2.59
CA ASP A 148 -16.08 -20.47 -2.76
C ASP A 148 -16.52 -21.14 -4.06
N LYS A 149 -16.96 -22.40 -3.95
CA LYS A 149 -17.50 -23.20 -5.06
C LYS A 149 -18.77 -22.61 -5.69
N ARG A 150 -19.47 -21.68 -5.03
CA ARG A 150 -20.72 -21.06 -5.52
C ARG A 150 -20.46 -19.88 -6.47
N LYS A 151 -19.30 -19.22 -6.39
CA LYS A 151 -18.86 -18.15 -7.32
C LYS A 151 -18.13 -18.69 -8.55
N LYS A 152 -18.44 -19.91 -8.96
CA LYS A 152 -17.84 -20.57 -10.13
C LYS A 152 -18.08 -19.74 -11.40
N ASN A 153 -17.00 -19.38 -12.10
CA ASN A 153 -16.94 -18.99 -13.51
C ASN A 153 -17.55 -17.64 -13.91
N LYS A 154 -17.67 -16.66 -13.02
CA LYS A 154 -18.15 -15.30 -13.38
C LYS A 154 -17.12 -14.21 -13.10
N ALA A 155 -15.84 -14.49 -13.30
CA ALA A 155 -14.81 -13.46 -13.11
C ALA A 155 -14.60 -12.70 -14.43
N THR A 156 -14.89 -11.41 -14.39
CA THR A 156 -14.60 -10.46 -15.48
C THR A 156 -13.25 -9.77 -15.31
N ARG A 157 -12.52 -10.14 -14.26
CA ARG A 157 -11.15 -9.69 -13.96
C ARG A 157 -10.28 -10.88 -13.59
N ALA A 158 -9.03 -10.88 -14.06
CA ALA A 158 -8.06 -11.91 -13.76
C ALA A 158 -6.65 -11.34 -13.74
N LYS A 159 -5.73 -12.03 -13.06
CA LYS A 159 -4.31 -11.73 -13.06
C LYS A 159 -3.56 -12.85 -13.81
N ILE A 160 -2.63 -12.45 -14.68
CA ILE A 160 -1.70 -13.39 -15.33
C ILE A 160 -0.30 -13.08 -14.77
N PHE A 161 0.22 -14.01 -13.98
CA PHE A 161 1.57 -13.90 -13.44
C PHE A 161 2.59 -14.02 -14.56
N GLN A 162 3.56 -13.11 -14.60
CA GLN A 162 4.60 -13.05 -15.62
C GLN A 162 4.05 -13.04 -17.07
N GLY A 163 2.83 -12.51 -17.25
CA GLY A 163 2.17 -12.45 -18.55
C GLY A 163 2.60 -11.29 -19.43
N GLY A 164 3.40 -10.36 -18.92
CA GLY A 164 3.99 -9.25 -19.66
C GLY A 164 5.50 -9.42 -19.81
N ILE A 165 6.04 -9.04 -20.96
CA ILE A 165 7.48 -9.01 -21.24
C ILE A 165 7.84 -7.55 -21.55
N VAL A 166 8.87 -7.04 -20.86
CA VAL A 166 9.37 -5.66 -21.06
C VAL A 166 10.12 -5.57 -22.37
N GLU A 167 9.72 -4.62 -23.22
CA GLU A 167 10.34 -4.36 -24.53
C GLU A 167 11.18 -3.09 -24.52
N GLN A 168 10.83 -2.12 -23.68
CA GLN A 168 11.53 -0.86 -23.57
C GLN A 168 11.79 -0.52 -22.09
N GLU A 169 13.02 -0.10 -21.81
CA GLU A 169 13.43 0.35 -20.48
C GLU A 169 12.97 1.78 -20.23
N VAL A 170 12.68 2.11 -18.98
CA VAL A 170 12.52 3.51 -18.56
C VAL A 170 13.89 4.04 -18.18
N ASP A 171 14.37 5.02 -18.94
CA ASP A 171 15.70 5.59 -18.72
C ASP A 171 15.78 6.32 -17.36
N PHE A 172 16.62 5.82 -16.49
CA PHE A 172 16.98 6.48 -15.24
C PHE A 172 18.47 6.23 -14.96
N ASP A 173 19.32 7.06 -15.58
CA ASP A 173 20.78 6.98 -15.41
C ASP A 173 21.20 7.36 -13.99
N LEU A 174 21.13 6.40 -13.08
CA LEU A 174 21.56 6.57 -11.70
C LEU A 174 23.09 6.64 -11.58
N TYR A 175 23.80 5.93 -12.47
CA TYR A 175 25.27 5.78 -12.39
C TYR A 175 26.03 7.09 -12.60
N ASN A 176 25.62 7.88 -13.58
CA ASN A 176 26.30 9.13 -13.95
C ASN A 176 25.83 10.34 -13.13
N LYS A 177 24.80 10.20 -12.29
CA LYS A 177 24.34 11.32 -11.45
C LYS A 177 25.38 11.67 -10.38
N SER A 178 25.67 12.97 -10.26
CA SER A 178 26.49 13.54 -9.18
C SER A 178 25.69 13.86 -7.93
N ALA A 179 24.39 14.09 -8.09
CA ALA A 179 23.45 14.35 -7.00
C ALA A 179 22.08 13.71 -7.27
N ILE A 180 21.40 13.33 -6.21
CA ILE A 180 20.04 12.80 -6.21
C ILE A 180 19.24 13.41 -5.09
N ARG A 181 17.92 13.18 -5.10
CA ARG A 181 17.04 13.59 -4.02
C ARG A 181 16.36 12.38 -3.40
N LEU A 182 16.32 12.36 -2.07
CA LEU A 182 15.45 11.48 -1.31
C LEU A 182 14.17 12.24 -0.97
N SER A 183 13.05 11.55 -1.03
CA SER A 183 11.74 12.06 -0.58
C SER A 183 11.26 11.21 0.57
N LEU A 184 11.02 11.81 1.74
CA LEU A 184 10.40 11.12 2.85
C LEU A 184 8.98 10.68 2.50
N LYS A 185 8.61 9.49 2.92
CA LYS A 185 7.23 8.96 2.77
C LYS A 185 6.23 9.86 3.49
N LYS A 186 6.61 10.42 4.65
CA LYS A 186 5.84 11.40 5.41
C LYS A 186 6.69 12.65 5.67
N ALA A 187 6.16 13.83 5.34
CA ALA A 187 6.83 15.10 5.56
C ALA A 187 6.99 15.38 7.06
N ASP A 188 8.23 15.62 7.51
CA ASP A 188 8.55 15.95 8.90
C ASP A 188 9.90 16.67 9.00
N PHE A 189 9.90 17.88 9.55
CA PHE A 189 11.09 18.72 9.66
C PHE A 189 12.16 18.11 10.56
N ASP A 190 11.79 17.50 11.68
CA ASP A 190 12.73 16.90 12.62
C ASP A 190 13.43 15.69 11.99
N THR A 191 12.67 14.82 11.33
CA THR A 191 13.20 13.62 10.64
C THR A 191 14.15 14.00 9.51
N VAL A 192 13.81 14.99 8.68
CA VAL A 192 14.67 15.45 7.57
C VAL A 192 16.02 15.95 8.09
N VAL A 193 16.02 16.75 9.17
CA VAL A 193 17.25 17.28 9.78
C VAL A 193 18.07 16.15 10.40
N LYS A 194 17.45 15.19 11.08
CA LYS A 194 18.15 14.02 11.63
C LYS A 194 18.81 13.16 10.57
N ILE A 195 18.12 12.93 9.44
CA ILE A 195 18.70 12.20 8.30
C ILE A 195 19.91 12.98 7.74
N GLN A 196 19.77 14.28 7.51
CA GLN A 196 20.89 15.13 7.06
C GLN A 196 22.09 15.01 8.00
N GLN A 197 21.87 15.17 9.31
CA GLN A 197 22.93 15.09 10.33
C GLN A 197 23.59 13.72 10.33
N LYS A 198 22.79 12.64 10.27
CA LYS A 198 23.30 11.27 10.26
C LYS A 198 24.17 10.99 9.05
N ILE A 199 23.72 11.37 7.84
CA ILE A 199 24.50 11.19 6.62
C ILE A 199 25.78 12.03 6.66
N ASN A 200 25.68 13.30 7.07
CA ASN A 200 26.84 14.19 7.13
C ASN A 200 27.86 13.76 8.20
N SER A 201 27.42 13.12 9.29
CA SER A 201 28.35 12.57 10.30
C SER A 201 29.18 11.39 9.77
N VAL A 202 28.65 10.64 8.80
CA VAL A 202 29.31 9.46 8.22
C VAL A 202 30.15 9.82 7.00
N TYR A 203 29.67 10.72 6.14
CA TYR A 203 30.25 11.00 4.84
C TYR A 203 30.89 12.39 4.69
N GLY A 204 30.78 13.23 5.70
CA GLY A 204 31.30 14.60 5.70
C GLY A 204 30.22 15.66 5.46
N ALA A 205 30.51 16.88 5.91
CA ALA A 205 29.60 18.01 5.81
C ALA A 205 29.26 18.34 4.34
N GLY A 206 27.99 18.62 4.08
CA GLY A 206 27.49 19.03 2.76
C GLY A 206 27.16 17.88 1.81
N VAL A 207 27.35 16.62 2.19
CA VAL A 207 26.93 15.45 1.42
C VAL A 207 25.40 15.33 1.40
N ALA A 208 24.74 15.61 2.52
CA ALA A 208 23.29 15.68 2.60
C ALA A 208 22.82 17.09 2.96
N ARG A 209 21.80 17.59 2.28
CA ARG A 209 21.18 18.89 2.52
C ARG A 209 19.65 18.76 2.52
N ALA A 210 19.02 19.07 3.62
CA ALA A 210 17.56 19.20 3.71
C ALA A 210 17.11 20.42 2.92
N ILE A 211 16.15 20.24 2.00
CA ILE A 211 15.61 21.31 1.15
C ILE A 211 14.28 21.80 1.71
N ASP A 212 13.43 20.85 2.09
CA ASP A 212 12.10 21.07 2.64
C ASP A 212 11.75 19.88 3.59
N PRO A 213 10.60 19.87 4.31
CA PRO A 213 10.28 18.82 5.29
C PRO A 213 10.13 17.42 4.69
N ARG A 214 10.25 17.30 3.38
CA ARG A 214 10.11 16.02 2.67
C ARG A 214 11.34 15.67 1.85
N THR A 215 12.12 16.65 1.39
CA THR A 215 13.17 16.49 0.37
C THR A 215 14.56 16.70 0.96
N ILE A 216 15.44 15.75 0.68
CA ILE A 216 16.88 15.80 1.02
C ILE A 216 17.67 15.62 -0.27
N GLU A 217 18.51 16.58 -0.58
CA GLU A 217 19.50 16.46 -1.66
C GLU A 217 20.73 15.72 -1.13
N LEU A 218 21.15 14.70 -1.86
CA LEU A 218 22.36 13.92 -1.60
C LEU A 218 23.37 14.15 -2.72
N ARG A 219 24.60 14.48 -2.36
CA ARG A 219 25.73 14.61 -3.29
C ARG A 219 26.65 13.41 -3.13
N LYS A 220 27.01 12.81 -4.26
CA LYS A 220 27.87 11.64 -4.27
C LYS A 220 29.26 11.99 -3.72
N PRO A 221 29.77 11.29 -2.69
CA PRO A 221 31.15 11.44 -2.23
C PRO A 221 32.15 11.01 -3.31
N ALA A 222 33.33 11.60 -3.31
CA ALA A 222 34.43 11.19 -4.20
C ALA A 222 34.79 9.72 -3.97
N GLY A 223 35.14 9.02 -5.05
CA GLY A 223 35.58 7.62 -4.99
C GLY A 223 34.51 6.56 -4.82
N LYS A 224 33.21 6.92 -4.80
CA LYS A 224 32.09 5.95 -4.76
C LYS A 224 31.18 6.12 -5.96
N SER A 225 30.56 5.05 -6.40
CA SER A 225 29.43 5.12 -7.33
C SER A 225 28.16 5.59 -6.59
N MET A 226 27.18 6.14 -7.32
CA MET A 226 25.90 6.54 -6.70
C MET A 226 25.16 5.34 -6.10
N VAL A 227 25.27 4.18 -6.73
CA VAL A 227 24.62 2.93 -6.26
C VAL A 227 25.23 2.47 -4.93
N GLU A 228 26.57 2.43 -4.82
CA GLU A 228 27.24 2.08 -3.57
C GLU A 228 26.93 3.07 -2.45
N PHE A 229 26.89 4.36 -2.79
CA PHE A 229 26.56 5.39 -1.82
C PHE A 229 25.14 5.24 -1.30
N LEU A 230 24.16 5.05 -2.19
CA LEU A 230 22.76 4.83 -1.79
C LEU A 230 22.59 3.54 -0.97
N ALA A 231 23.19 2.43 -1.40
CA ALA A 231 23.14 1.17 -0.67
C ALA A 231 23.66 1.29 0.78
N ALA A 232 24.63 2.19 1.00
CA ALA A 232 25.16 2.46 2.33
C ALA A 232 24.27 3.45 3.11
N VAL A 233 23.72 4.48 2.46
CA VAL A 233 22.76 5.43 3.07
C VAL A 233 21.47 4.72 3.52
N ASP A 234 20.95 3.82 2.70
CA ASP A 234 19.74 3.05 3.00
C ASP A 234 19.80 2.24 4.29
N LYS A 235 21.00 1.81 4.68
CA LYS A 235 21.26 1.04 5.91
C LYS A 235 21.46 1.90 7.15
N LEU A 236 21.52 3.22 7.02
CA LEU A 236 21.70 4.10 8.17
C LEU A 236 20.44 4.15 9.02
N ASP A 237 20.62 3.94 10.31
CA ASP A 237 19.56 4.05 11.30
C ASP A 237 19.38 5.50 11.75
N VAL A 238 18.13 5.97 11.75
CA VAL A 238 17.73 7.29 12.19
C VAL A 238 16.61 7.16 13.22
N SER A 239 16.67 7.94 14.30
CA SER A 239 15.57 7.98 15.27
C SER A 239 14.34 8.60 14.62
N TYR A 240 13.38 7.75 14.25
CA TYR A 240 12.14 8.11 13.57
C TYR A 240 10.96 7.79 14.48
N ARG A 241 10.13 8.79 14.74
CA ARG A 241 8.82 8.55 15.34
C ARG A 241 7.81 8.35 14.22
N GLY A 242 7.56 7.09 13.89
CA GLY A 242 6.48 6.73 12.98
C GLY A 242 5.16 7.36 13.43
N SER A 243 4.28 7.72 12.50
CA SER A 243 2.91 8.07 12.87
C SER A 243 2.26 6.83 13.49
N ARG A 244 1.68 7.02 14.67
CA ARG A 244 0.81 6.00 15.25
C ARG A 244 -0.37 5.81 14.32
N LYS A 245 -0.61 4.58 13.87
CA LYS A 245 -1.73 4.26 12.98
C LYS A 245 -2.70 3.31 13.65
N ILE A 246 -3.97 3.55 13.41
CA ILE A 246 -5.07 2.65 13.69
C ILE A 246 -5.63 2.23 12.34
N VAL A 247 -5.59 0.95 12.03
CA VAL A 247 -6.14 0.40 10.77
C VAL A 247 -7.39 -0.40 11.11
N ILE A 248 -8.48 -0.11 10.42
CA ILE A 248 -9.76 -0.80 10.59
C ILE A 248 -10.17 -1.40 9.26
N ASP A 249 -10.36 -2.71 9.23
CA ASP A 249 -11.00 -3.42 8.12
C ASP A 249 -12.51 -3.42 8.34
N GLU A 250 -13.22 -2.63 7.52
CA GLU A 250 -14.69 -2.48 7.62
C GLU A 250 -15.42 -3.80 7.38
N LYS A 251 -14.94 -4.64 6.47
CA LYS A 251 -15.61 -5.92 6.12
C LYS A 251 -15.51 -6.96 7.20
N THR A 252 -14.38 -7.00 7.91
CA THR A 252 -14.12 -8.02 8.94
C THR A 252 -14.33 -7.50 10.36
N GLY A 253 -14.42 -6.17 10.54
CA GLY A 253 -14.45 -5.53 11.85
C GLY A 253 -13.13 -5.64 12.61
N THR A 254 -12.04 -5.95 11.92
CA THR A 254 -10.73 -6.10 12.54
C THR A 254 -10.11 -4.73 12.81
N VAL A 255 -9.74 -4.45 14.06
CA VAL A 255 -9.05 -3.23 14.46
C VAL A 255 -7.60 -3.58 14.81
N VAL A 256 -6.66 -2.98 14.11
CA VAL A 256 -5.22 -3.08 14.36
C VAL A 256 -4.73 -1.74 14.87
N ALA A 257 -4.29 -1.67 16.10
CA ALA A 257 -3.75 -0.46 16.73
C ALA A 257 -2.49 -0.79 17.51
N GLY A 258 -1.53 0.13 17.55
CA GLY A 258 -0.37 0.00 18.43
C GLY A 258 -0.80 -0.08 19.90
N VAL A 259 -0.13 -0.92 20.66
CA VAL A 259 -0.42 -1.12 22.10
C VAL A 259 -0.18 0.15 22.94
N ASP A 260 0.56 1.09 22.42
CA ASP A 260 0.96 2.37 23.05
C ASP A 260 0.06 3.55 22.66
N ILE A 261 -0.97 3.33 21.83
CA ILE A 261 -1.92 4.37 21.43
C ILE A 261 -2.94 4.56 22.55
N LYS A 262 -2.66 5.54 23.39
CA LYS A 262 -3.52 5.92 24.52
C LYS A 262 -4.63 6.86 24.07
N VAL A 263 -5.73 6.84 24.83
CA VAL A 263 -6.89 7.71 24.63
C VAL A 263 -7.00 8.70 25.79
N ASP A 264 -7.06 9.97 25.48
CA ASP A 264 -7.23 11.04 26.45
C ASP A 264 -8.66 11.04 27.05
N PRO A 265 -8.88 11.70 28.21
CA PRO A 265 -10.20 11.78 28.83
C PRO A 265 -11.25 12.32 27.87
N VAL A 266 -12.31 11.54 27.64
CA VAL A 266 -13.41 11.89 26.73
C VAL A 266 -14.68 11.16 27.11
N VAL A 267 -15.82 11.78 26.83
CA VAL A 267 -17.14 11.14 26.94
C VAL A 267 -17.76 11.12 25.54
N ILE A 268 -18.18 9.94 25.12
CA ILE A 268 -18.78 9.73 23.81
C ILE A 268 -20.09 8.99 23.99
N THR A 269 -21.13 9.46 23.33
CA THR A 269 -22.41 8.77 23.24
C THR A 269 -22.68 8.45 21.78
N HIS A 270 -22.91 7.17 21.48
CA HIS A 270 -23.26 6.68 20.17
C HIS A 270 -24.45 5.73 20.28
N GLY A 271 -25.61 6.13 19.75
CA GLY A 271 -26.87 5.43 19.99
C GLY A 271 -27.18 5.32 21.50
N ASP A 272 -27.39 4.11 21.95
CA ASP A 272 -27.68 3.82 23.38
C ASP A 272 -26.44 3.61 24.24
N LEU A 273 -25.23 3.64 23.63
CA LEU A 273 -23.97 3.38 24.30
C LEU A 273 -23.28 4.68 24.70
N THR A 274 -22.87 4.79 25.97
CA THR A 274 -22.04 5.88 26.45
C THR A 274 -20.69 5.36 26.93
N LEU A 275 -19.60 5.81 26.30
CA LEU A 275 -18.23 5.55 26.70
C LEU A 275 -17.67 6.75 27.47
N LYS A 276 -17.26 6.52 28.72
CA LYS A 276 -16.66 7.56 29.59
C LYS A 276 -15.23 7.17 29.92
N ILE A 277 -14.25 7.98 29.49
CA ILE A 277 -12.84 7.85 29.90
C ILE A 277 -12.54 8.99 30.86
N ARG A 278 -12.21 8.63 32.14
CA ARG A 278 -12.03 9.61 33.23
C ARG A 278 -10.59 9.63 33.73
N PRO A 279 -10.13 10.73 34.35
CA PRO A 279 -8.88 10.78 35.08
C PRO A 279 -8.81 9.76 36.21
N THR A 280 -7.62 9.41 36.65
CA THR A 280 -7.31 8.29 37.56
C THR A 280 -7.91 8.38 38.98
N SER A 281 -8.38 9.57 39.40
CA SER A 281 -8.81 9.82 40.80
C SER A 281 -10.15 9.21 41.20
N ASP A 282 -10.99 8.76 40.26
CA ASP A 282 -12.41 8.52 40.55
C ASP A 282 -12.90 7.06 40.37
N ILE A 283 -12.02 6.07 40.14
CA ILE A 283 -12.47 4.69 39.85
C ILE A 283 -11.72 3.69 40.73
N GLU A 284 -12.49 2.90 41.48
CA GLU A 284 -12.00 1.75 42.26
C GLU A 284 -11.40 0.67 41.35
N GLN A 285 -10.35 0.05 41.79
CA GLN A 285 -9.58 -1.16 41.41
C GLN A 285 -9.71 -1.83 40.02
N HIS A 286 -10.65 -1.49 39.15
CA HIS A 286 -10.85 -2.15 37.84
C HIS A 286 -10.54 -1.20 36.68
N THR A 287 -9.88 -1.70 35.65
CA THR A 287 -9.48 -0.95 34.43
C THR A 287 -10.71 -0.44 33.67
N TYR A 288 -11.84 -1.09 33.78
CA TYR A 288 -13.11 -0.67 33.21
C TYR A 288 -14.30 -1.17 34.03
N ASN A 289 -15.40 -0.43 34.01
CA ASN A 289 -16.69 -0.80 34.61
C ASN A 289 -17.79 -0.69 33.53
N ILE A 290 -18.63 -1.71 33.43
CA ILE A 290 -19.76 -1.78 32.49
C ILE A 290 -21.06 -1.75 33.28
N ASP A 291 -21.75 -0.63 33.19
CA ASP A 291 -23.12 -0.53 33.69
C ASP A 291 -24.10 -0.94 32.58
N ARG A 292 -24.60 -2.20 32.67
CA ARG A 292 -25.50 -2.76 31.66
C ARG A 292 -26.94 -2.21 31.73
N GLN A 293 -27.33 -1.61 32.87
CA GLN A 293 -28.67 -1.02 33.00
C GLN A 293 -28.75 0.31 32.25
N ASN A 294 -27.66 1.08 32.24
CA ASN A 294 -27.61 2.40 31.63
C ASN A 294 -26.77 2.42 30.35
N ASN A 295 -26.26 1.27 29.87
CA ASN A 295 -25.35 1.15 28.72
C ASN A 295 -24.14 2.08 28.80
N VAL A 296 -23.55 2.22 30.00
CA VAL A 296 -22.39 3.09 30.23
C VAL A 296 -21.14 2.27 30.45
N ILE A 297 -20.09 2.56 29.66
CA ILE A 297 -18.75 2.04 29.86
C ILE A 297 -17.89 3.13 30.47
N SER A 298 -17.33 2.88 31.64
CA SER A 298 -16.38 3.78 32.29
C SER A 298 -14.99 3.17 32.29
N MET A 299 -13.99 3.89 31.82
CA MET A 299 -12.60 3.44 31.72
C MET A 299 -11.66 4.45 32.40
N ARG A 300 -10.53 3.94 32.97
CA ARG A 300 -9.54 4.75 33.66
C ARG A 300 -8.53 5.34 32.66
N TYR A 301 -8.34 6.66 32.69
CA TYR A 301 -7.30 7.32 31.91
C TYR A 301 -5.90 6.82 32.29
N GLY A 302 -5.00 6.75 31.30
CA GLY A 302 -3.61 6.30 31.45
C GLY A 302 -3.41 4.82 31.12
N GLU A 303 -4.44 3.98 31.29
CA GLU A 303 -4.44 2.56 30.94
C GLU A 303 -5.30 2.25 29.69
N VAL A 304 -6.10 3.21 29.24
CA VAL A 304 -7.01 3.02 28.11
C VAL A 304 -6.25 3.21 26.81
N THR A 305 -6.18 2.15 26.04
CA THR A 305 -5.68 2.17 24.65
C THR A 305 -6.83 1.96 23.69
N VAL A 306 -6.63 2.38 22.44
CA VAL A 306 -7.59 2.13 21.36
C VAL A 306 -7.91 0.63 21.25
N ALA A 307 -6.90 -0.23 21.38
CA ALA A 307 -7.08 -1.68 21.34
C ALA A 307 -7.99 -2.18 22.48
N ASN A 308 -7.90 -1.59 23.67
CA ASN A 308 -8.77 -1.94 24.81
C ASN A 308 -10.22 -1.50 24.55
N ILE A 309 -10.42 -0.30 24.00
CA ILE A 309 -11.76 0.19 23.66
C ILE A 309 -12.40 -0.74 22.62
N ALA A 310 -11.71 -1.02 21.51
CA ALA A 310 -12.21 -1.90 20.47
C ALA A 310 -12.60 -3.28 21.02
N ARG A 311 -11.75 -3.87 21.89
CA ARG A 311 -12.01 -5.16 22.51
C ARG A 311 -13.26 -5.14 23.41
N VAL A 312 -13.45 -4.07 24.18
CA VAL A 312 -14.62 -3.94 25.07
C VAL A 312 -15.89 -3.76 24.27
N LEU A 313 -15.88 -2.93 23.22
CA LEU A 313 -17.00 -2.74 22.30
C LEU A 313 -17.40 -4.05 21.61
N GLN A 314 -16.39 -4.82 21.13
CA GLN A 314 -16.64 -6.15 20.53
C GLN A 314 -17.27 -7.13 21.55
N LYS A 315 -16.80 -7.14 22.79
CA LYS A 315 -17.38 -7.99 23.85
C LYS A 315 -18.82 -7.63 24.20
N LEU A 316 -19.22 -6.39 23.99
CA LEU A 316 -20.61 -5.93 24.16
C LEU A 316 -21.48 -6.21 22.94
N GLY A 317 -20.92 -6.77 21.87
CA GLY A 317 -21.65 -7.10 20.65
C GLY A 317 -21.89 -5.91 19.72
N SER A 318 -21.13 -4.82 19.88
CA SER A 318 -21.18 -3.67 18.94
C SER A 318 -20.80 -4.13 17.53
N LYS A 319 -21.52 -3.62 16.54
CA LYS A 319 -21.21 -3.89 15.13
C LYS A 319 -19.91 -3.21 14.71
N PRO A 320 -19.21 -3.71 13.68
CA PRO A 320 -18.01 -3.07 13.15
C PRO A 320 -18.21 -1.58 12.81
N GLU A 321 -19.34 -1.24 12.20
CA GLU A 321 -19.73 0.13 11.85
C GLU A 321 -19.78 1.06 13.07
N ASP A 322 -20.34 0.59 14.20
CA ASP A 322 -20.42 1.35 15.47
C ASP A 322 -19.02 1.58 16.06
N ILE A 323 -18.15 0.57 16.00
CA ILE A 323 -16.76 0.66 16.48
C ILE A 323 -15.99 1.70 15.65
N ILE A 324 -16.15 1.70 14.33
CA ILE A 324 -15.54 2.68 13.42
C ILE A 324 -16.03 4.09 13.81
N ALA A 325 -17.33 4.29 13.89
CA ALA A 325 -17.92 5.60 14.20
C ALA A 325 -17.45 6.16 15.57
N ILE A 326 -17.33 5.30 16.58
CA ILE A 326 -16.83 5.67 17.91
C ILE A 326 -15.34 6.07 17.80
N LEU A 327 -14.50 5.28 17.12
CA LEU A 327 -13.08 5.57 16.98
C LEU A 327 -12.81 6.82 16.14
N GLU A 328 -13.61 7.06 15.09
CA GLU A 328 -13.57 8.31 14.31
C GLU A 328 -13.93 9.52 15.18
N THR A 329 -14.99 9.39 15.98
CA THR A 329 -15.43 10.47 16.89
C THR A 329 -14.35 10.77 17.94
N ILE A 330 -13.71 9.75 18.53
CA ILE A 330 -12.56 9.90 19.43
C ILE A 330 -11.43 10.66 18.77
N LYS A 331 -11.15 10.33 17.51
CA LYS A 331 -10.11 11.00 16.72
C LYS A 331 -10.48 12.46 16.42
N GLN A 332 -11.70 12.72 15.99
CA GLN A 332 -12.18 14.07 15.69
C GLN A 332 -12.24 14.95 16.93
N ALA A 333 -12.56 14.39 18.10
CA ALA A 333 -12.50 15.06 19.38
C ALA A 333 -11.07 15.39 19.85
N GLY A 334 -10.03 14.91 19.12
CA GLY A 334 -8.63 15.12 19.49
C GLY A 334 -8.14 14.24 20.63
N ALA A 335 -8.96 13.33 21.15
CA ALA A 335 -8.61 12.44 22.26
C ALA A 335 -7.65 11.31 21.90
N VAL A 336 -7.31 11.15 20.62
CA VAL A 336 -6.31 10.19 20.12
C VAL A 336 -5.35 10.87 19.15
N ASN A 337 -4.06 10.78 19.45
CA ASN A 337 -3.00 11.23 18.56
C ASN A 337 -2.47 10.07 17.71
N ALA A 338 -3.27 9.64 16.73
CA ALA A 338 -2.93 8.61 15.75
C ALA A 338 -3.64 8.88 14.42
N GLU A 339 -3.11 8.36 13.30
CA GLU A 339 -3.81 8.32 12.01
C GLU A 339 -4.83 7.16 12.02
N LEU A 340 -6.04 7.42 11.56
CA LEU A 340 -7.06 6.40 11.34
C LEU A 340 -7.12 6.09 9.84
N GLU A 341 -6.97 4.82 9.49
CA GLU A 341 -7.06 4.30 8.12
C GLU A 341 -8.12 3.20 8.08
N ILE A 342 -9.12 3.35 7.21
CA ILE A 342 -10.20 2.38 7.01
C ILE A 342 -9.95 1.69 5.67
N ILE A 343 -10.01 0.35 5.63
CA ILE A 343 -9.72 -0.49 4.46
C ILE A 343 -10.84 -1.50 4.18
#